data_4f3f67bd8fb4ce2ced96c087be73066d
#
_entry.id   4f3f67bd8fb4ce2ced96c087be73066d
#
_cell.length_a   1.000
_cell.length_b   1.000
_cell.length_c   1.000
_cell.angle_alpha   90.00
_cell.angle_beta   90.00
_cell.angle_gamma   90.00
#
_symmetry.space_group_name_H-M   'P 1'
#
loop_
_entity.id
_entity.type
_entity.pdbx_description
1 polymer ?
#
loop_
_entity_poly.entity_id
_entity_poly.type
_entity_poly.pdbx_seq_one_letter_code
_entity_poly.pdbx_strand_id
1 'polypeptide(L)'
;MADAVTSQVILDGDRLYIAKFTNISDGGGESGVLKIDVSSLKADSNGHACNGVKINKIWAQTYGMGVDILWDATTDVICETIPADQMYKMCYSDFGGLSNNAGTGKTGDVLFSTVNASSGDRYTIILECIKTYANPTTY
;
A
#
# COMPACT_ATOMS: atom_id res chain seq x y z
N MET A 1 -0.08 0.46 -24.50
CA MET A 1 0.68 -0.50 -23.74
C MET A 1 0.63 -0.13 -22.27
N ALA A 2 0.61 -1.09 -21.37
CA ALA A 2 0.53 -0.81 -19.94
C ALA A 2 1.81 -1.23 -19.26
N ASP A 3 2.08 -0.65 -18.09
CA ASP A 3 3.19 -1.10 -17.26
C ASP A 3 3.03 -2.58 -16.94
N ALA A 4 4.17 -3.28 -16.80
CA ALA A 4 4.16 -4.68 -16.38
C ALA A 4 4.16 -4.72 -14.85
N VAL A 5 2.99 -4.98 -14.28
CA VAL A 5 2.81 -4.98 -12.83
C VAL A 5 2.52 -6.37 -12.31
N THR A 6 3.06 -6.67 -11.13
CA THR A 6 2.75 -7.92 -10.43
C THR A 6 2.49 -7.62 -8.97
N SER A 7 1.76 -8.50 -8.32
CA SER A 7 1.57 -8.47 -6.89
C SER A 7 1.62 -9.88 -6.33
N GLN A 8 2.06 -10.00 -5.09
CA GLN A 8 2.15 -11.29 -4.42
C GLN A 8 1.79 -11.10 -2.95
N VAL A 9 0.79 -11.82 -2.49
CA VAL A 9 0.47 -11.85 -1.06
C VAL A 9 1.45 -12.81 -0.40
N ILE A 10 2.23 -12.30 0.53
CA ILE A 10 3.20 -13.09 1.28
C ILE A 10 2.55 -13.66 2.53
N LEU A 11 1.74 -12.84 3.21
CA LEU A 11 1.04 -13.25 4.42
C LEU A 11 -0.27 -12.48 4.52
N ASP A 12 -1.37 -13.18 4.76
CA ASP A 12 -2.65 -12.57 5.12
C ASP A 12 -3.16 -13.29 6.36
N GLY A 13 -2.71 -12.83 7.52
CA GLY A 13 -3.08 -13.39 8.80
C GLY A 13 -4.15 -12.55 9.50
N ASP A 14 -4.43 -12.90 10.75
CA ASP A 14 -5.43 -12.16 11.53
C ASP A 14 -4.99 -10.73 11.82
N ARG A 15 -3.70 -10.52 11.98
CA ARG A 15 -3.16 -9.21 12.37
C ARG A 15 -2.33 -8.57 11.28
N LEU A 16 -1.50 -9.35 10.59
CA LEU A 16 -0.55 -8.84 9.62
C LEU A 16 -0.95 -9.20 8.21
N TYR A 17 -0.74 -8.26 7.32
CA TYR A 17 -0.83 -8.46 5.89
C TYR A 17 0.48 -7.99 5.26
N ILE A 18 1.15 -8.87 4.53
CA ILE A 18 2.42 -8.55 3.86
C ILE A 18 2.27 -8.88 2.39
N ALA A 19 2.56 -7.91 1.54
CA ALA A 19 2.46 -8.10 0.10
C ALA A 19 3.61 -7.41 -0.62
N LYS A 20 4.00 -7.98 -1.74
CA LYS A 20 5.05 -7.44 -2.61
C LYS A 20 4.40 -6.96 -3.91
N PHE A 21 4.81 -5.77 -4.34
CA PHE A 21 4.33 -5.16 -5.58
C PHE A 21 5.52 -4.80 -6.46
N THR A 22 5.44 -5.11 -7.75
CA THR A 22 6.49 -4.76 -8.70
C THR A 22 5.86 -4.06 -9.91
N ASN A 23 6.67 -3.24 -10.56
CA ASN A 23 6.27 -2.55 -11.78
C ASN A 23 7.50 -2.33 -12.66
N ILE A 24 7.38 -2.64 -13.94
CA ILE A 24 8.33 -2.21 -14.95
C ILE A 24 7.54 -1.31 -15.90
N SER A 25 7.91 -0.03 -15.92
CA SER A 25 7.14 0.97 -16.64
C SER A 25 7.36 0.88 -18.16
N ASP A 26 6.28 1.08 -18.91
CA ASP A 26 6.35 1.26 -20.36
C ASP A 26 6.41 2.74 -20.74
N GLY A 27 6.53 3.62 -19.75
CA GLY A 27 6.56 5.07 -19.93
C GLY A 27 5.31 5.76 -19.41
N GLY A 28 4.22 5.02 -19.18
CA GLY A 28 2.95 5.60 -18.74
C GLY A 28 2.86 5.77 -17.24
N GLY A 29 3.46 4.86 -16.49
CA GLY A 29 3.37 4.89 -15.04
C GLY A 29 2.00 4.51 -14.51
N GLU A 30 1.80 4.77 -13.23
CA GLU A 30 0.55 4.50 -12.52
C GLU A 30 0.03 5.80 -11.90
N SER A 31 -1.29 5.94 -11.84
CA SER A 31 -1.93 7.08 -11.21
C SER A 31 -3.09 6.57 -10.36
N GLY A 32 -2.91 6.59 -9.05
CA GLY A 32 -3.93 6.14 -8.12
C GLY A 32 -4.38 4.70 -8.35
N VAL A 33 -3.44 3.79 -8.61
CA VAL A 33 -3.77 2.40 -8.92
C VAL A 33 -3.93 1.62 -7.63
N LEU A 34 -5.04 0.90 -7.50
CA LEU A 34 -5.36 0.09 -6.32
C LEU A 34 -4.33 -1.02 -6.13
N LYS A 35 -3.71 -1.05 -4.96
CA LYS A 35 -2.73 -2.09 -4.62
C LYS A 35 -3.20 -2.96 -3.46
N ILE A 36 -3.83 -2.38 -2.45
CA ILE A 36 -4.40 -3.15 -1.34
C ILE A 36 -5.89 -2.84 -1.30
N ASP A 37 -6.69 -3.84 -1.63
CA ASP A 37 -8.15 -3.79 -1.52
C ASP A 37 -8.51 -4.49 -0.20
N VAL A 38 -8.83 -3.71 0.82
CA VAL A 38 -9.05 -4.28 2.15
C VAL A 38 -10.26 -5.21 2.18
N SER A 39 -11.20 -5.02 1.27
CA SER A 39 -12.36 -5.92 1.19
C SER A 39 -11.98 -7.33 0.73
N SER A 40 -10.82 -7.50 0.12
CA SER A 40 -10.33 -8.81 -0.32
C SER A 40 -9.48 -9.50 0.73
N LEU A 41 -9.15 -8.83 1.83
CA LEU A 41 -8.34 -9.41 2.88
C LEU A 41 -9.20 -10.30 3.78
N LYS A 42 -8.56 -11.30 4.38
CA LYS A 42 -9.28 -12.24 5.25
C LYS A 42 -9.88 -11.52 6.45
N ALA A 43 -11.09 -11.94 6.82
CA ALA A 43 -11.69 -11.54 8.09
C ALA A 43 -10.88 -12.10 9.25
N ASP A 44 -11.06 -11.54 10.44
CA ASP A 44 -10.40 -12.09 11.63
C ASP A 44 -11.05 -13.41 12.05
N SER A 45 -10.51 -14.03 13.09
CA SER A 45 -10.99 -15.33 13.57
C SER A 45 -12.43 -15.27 14.09
N ASN A 46 -12.94 -14.08 14.38
CA ASN A 46 -14.31 -13.86 14.84
C ASN A 46 -15.26 -13.43 13.70
N GLY A 47 -14.77 -13.39 12.47
CA GLY A 47 -15.58 -13.05 11.32
C GLY A 47 -15.70 -11.56 11.03
N HIS A 48 -14.93 -10.71 11.70
CA HIS A 48 -14.96 -9.26 11.43
C HIS A 48 -14.21 -8.95 10.14
N ALA A 49 -14.84 -8.19 9.25
CA ALA A 49 -14.23 -7.82 7.99
C ALA A 49 -13.10 -6.80 8.21
N CYS A 50 -12.03 -6.95 7.45
CA CYS A 50 -10.95 -5.97 7.44
C CYS A 50 -11.47 -4.66 6.82
N ASN A 51 -11.28 -3.55 7.52
CA ASN A 51 -11.74 -2.25 7.03
C ASN A 51 -10.60 -1.27 6.77
N GLY A 52 -9.37 -1.67 6.99
CA GLY A 52 -8.23 -0.81 6.76
C GLY A 52 -6.94 -1.48 7.16
N VAL A 53 -5.85 -0.78 6.95
CA VAL A 53 -4.53 -1.22 7.36
C VAL A 53 -3.74 -0.02 7.87
N LYS A 54 -2.79 -0.27 8.76
CA LYS A 54 -1.73 0.67 9.11
C LYS A 54 -0.46 0.17 8.45
N ILE A 55 0.31 1.06 7.86
CA ILE A 55 1.58 0.69 7.24
C ILE A 55 2.63 0.61 8.34
N ASN A 56 3.14 -0.59 8.60
CA ASN A 56 4.11 -0.81 9.68
C ASN A 56 5.55 -0.80 9.21
N LYS A 57 5.81 -1.43 8.07
CA LYS A 57 7.16 -1.45 7.48
C LYS A 57 7.07 -1.35 5.97
N ILE A 58 8.06 -0.70 5.37
CA ILE A 58 8.20 -0.60 3.91
C ILE A 58 9.60 -1.03 3.54
N TRP A 59 9.70 -2.00 2.62
CA TRP A 59 10.95 -2.31 1.93
C TRP A 59 10.77 -1.82 0.50
N ALA A 60 11.60 -0.87 0.09
CA ALA A 60 11.42 -0.23 -1.21
C ALA A 60 12.71 -0.23 -2.00
N GLN A 61 12.59 -0.49 -3.29
CA GLN A 61 13.66 -0.39 -4.25
C GLN A 61 13.08 0.23 -5.51
N THR A 62 13.63 1.38 -5.90
CA THR A 62 13.12 2.13 -7.06
C THR A 62 14.25 2.45 -8.01
N TYR A 63 13.93 2.53 -9.29
CA TYR A 63 14.87 2.90 -10.34
C TYR A 63 14.16 3.81 -11.33
N GLY A 64 14.65 5.03 -11.45
CA GLY A 64 14.21 6.02 -12.42
C GLY A 64 12.91 6.72 -12.09
N MET A 65 12.03 6.13 -11.29
CA MET A 65 10.76 6.75 -10.90
C MET A 65 10.57 6.68 -9.40
N GLY A 66 9.86 7.67 -8.85
CA GLY A 66 9.41 7.63 -7.47
C GLY A 66 8.02 7.01 -7.38
N VAL A 67 7.59 6.73 -6.16
CA VAL A 67 6.26 6.17 -5.88
C VAL A 67 5.64 6.89 -4.70
N ASP A 68 4.43 7.40 -4.89
CA ASP A 68 3.62 7.91 -3.78
C ASP A 68 2.65 6.82 -3.36
N ILE A 69 2.65 6.50 -2.08
CA ILE A 69 1.69 5.56 -1.49
C ILE A 69 0.55 6.40 -0.93
N LEU A 70 -0.68 6.11 -1.35
CA LEU A 70 -1.85 6.92 -1.06
C LEU A 70 -2.88 6.14 -0.27
N TRP A 71 -3.55 6.84 0.66
CA TRP A 71 -4.79 6.38 1.25
C TRP A 71 -5.94 6.77 0.33
N ASP A 72 -6.78 5.80 -0.05
CA ASP A 72 -7.90 6.05 -0.95
C ASP A 72 -9.04 6.78 -0.24
N ALA A 73 -9.49 7.87 -0.85
CA ALA A 73 -10.60 8.68 -0.34
C ALA A 73 -11.14 9.52 -1.48
N THR A 74 -12.16 10.33 -1.23
CA THR A 74 -12.66 11.29 -2.22
C THR A 74 -11.52 12.18 -2.71
N THR A 75 -10.66 12.64 -1.79
CA THR A 75 -9.38 13.24 -2.13
C THR A 75 -8.31 12.37 -1.49
N ASP A 76 -7.53 11.68 -2.32
CA ASP A 76 -6.52 10.76 -1.82
C ASP A 76 -5.47 11.51 -1.00
N VAL A 77 -5.00 10.87 0.06
CA VAL A 77 -4.02 11.45 0.97
C VAL A 77 -2.73 10.66 0.89
N ILE A 78 -1.60 11.37 0.73
CA ILE A 78 -0.29 10.73 0.66
C ILE A 78 0.04 10.12 2.03
N CYS A 79 0.28 8.81 2.02
CA CYS A 79 0.77 8.08 3.19
C CYS A 79 2.29 8.20 3.29
N GLU A 80 2.97 7.96 2.18
CA GLU A 80 4.44 7.98 2.14
C GLU A 80 4.89 8.27 0.72
N THR A 81 6.03 8.96 0.59
CA THR A 81 6.65 9.21 -0.71
C THR A 81 7.98 8.47 -0.77
N ILE A 82 8.18 7.72 -1.84
CA ILE A 82 9.40 6.98 -2.06
C ILE A 82 10.15 7.63 -3.23
N PRO A 83 11.31 8.26 -2.96
CA PRO A 83 12.07 8.89 -4.04
C PRO A 83 12.57 7.89 -5.07
N ALA A 84 12.93 8.37 -6.25
CA ALA A 84 13.55 7.54 -7.27
C ALA A 84 14.96 7.13 -6.86
N ASP A 85 15.41 6.00 -7.41
CA ASP A 85 16.79 5.50 -7.25
C ASP A 85 17.15 5.25 -5.79
N GLN A 86 16.21 4.73 -5.03
CA GLN A 86 16.40 4.42 -3.61
C GLN A 86 16.26 2.93 -3.34
N MET A 87 16.96 2.48 -2.33
CA MET A 87 16.79 1.15 -1.76
C MET A 87 16.88 1.31 -0.25
N TYR A 88 15.74 1.14 0.43
CA TYR A 88 15.71 1.38 1.86
C TYR A 88 14.59 0.61 2.54
N LYS A 89 14.69 0.57 3.86
CA LYS A 89 13.65 0.01 4.72
C LYS A 89 13.23 1.07 5.73
N MET A 90 11.93 1.28 5.85
CA MET A 90 11.35 2.14 6.87
C MET A 90 10.53 1.30 7.82
N CYS A 91 10.73 1.49 9.10
CA CYS A 91 10.00 0.79 10.15
C CYS A 91 9.28 1.80 11.04
N TYR A 92 7.97 1.65 11.15
CA TYR A 92 7.14 2.58 11.93
C TYR A 92 6.58 1.93 13.20
N SER A 93 7.18 0.81 13.61
CA SER A 93 6.67 0.04 14.74
C SER A 93 6.80 0.77 16.08
N ASP A 94 7.69 1.77 16.17
CA ASP A 94 7.88 2.54 17.39
C ASP A 94 6.61 3.28 17.82
N PHE A 95 5.71 3.57 16.87
CA PHE A 95 4.43 4.22 17.18
C PHE A 95 3.24 3.45 16.60
N GLY A 96 3.42 2.15 16.34
CA GLY A 96 2.32 1.28 15.95
C GLY A 96 1.92 1.33 14.49
N GLY A 97 2.74 1.93 13.62
CA GLY A 97 2.47 2.02 12.20
C GLY A 97 1.85 3.36 11.79
N LEU A 98 1.85 3.62 10.47
CA LEU A 98 1.23 4.82 9.91
C LEU A 98 -0.27 4.59 9.80
N SER A 99 -1.04 5.40 10.52
CA SER A 99 -2.49 5.33 10.49
C SER A 99 -3.06 6.02 9.26
N ASN A 100 -4.21 5.55 8.80
CA ASN A 100 -4.91 6.17 7.68
C ASN A 100 -5.53 7.49 8.15
N ASN A 101 -4.99 8.59 7.64
CA ASN A 101 -5.47 9.92 8.00
C ASN A 101 -6.32 10.56 6.90
N ALA A 102 -6.84 9.76 5.98
CA ALA A 102 -7.73 10.26 4.94
C ALA A 102 -9.07 10.70 5.53
N GLY A 103 -9.74 11.58 4.82
CA GLY A 103 -11.01 12.15 5.26
C GLY A 103 -12.21 11.52 4.58
N THR A 104 -13.11 12.38 4.09
CA THR A 104 -14.37 11.98 3.48
C THR A 104 -14.17 10.98 2.35
N GLY A 105 -14.96 9.91 2.33
CA GLY A 105 -14.87 8.89 1.30
C GLY A 105 -13.78 7.87 1.51
N LYS A 106 -13.15 7.85 2.67
CA LYS A 106 -12.10 6.90 3.00
C LYS A 106 -12.60 5.46 2.87
N THR A 107 -11.90 4.65 2.08
CA THR A 107 -12.26 3.25 1.85
C THR A 107 -11.43 2.26 2.67
N GLY A 108 -10.29 2.70 3.15
CA GLY A 108 -9.30 1.83 3.78
C GLY A 108 -8.29 1.23 2.82
N ASP A 109 -8.48 1.42 1.53
CA ASP A 109 -7.61 0.86 0.50
C ASP A 109 -6.33 1.69 0.34
N VAL A 110 -5.31 1.06 -0.26
CA VAL A 110 -4.02 1.69 -0.52
C VAL A 110 -3.77 1.71 -2.02
N LEU A 111 -3.38 2.88 -2.52
CA LEU A 111 -3.12 3.11 -3.93
C LEU A 111 -1.66 3.51 -4.13
N PHE A 112 -1.14 3.28 -5.34
CA PHE A 112 0.19 3.77 -5.73
C PHE A 112 0.04 4.73 -6.91
N SER A 113 0.85 5.80 -6.88
CA SER A 113 1.06 6.67 -8.05
C SER A 113 2.55 6.77 -8.28
N THR A 114 2.98 6.57 -9.52
CA THR A 114 4.39 6.75 -9.87
C THR A 114 4.65 8.20 -10.23
N VAL A 115 5.90 8.63 -10.02
CA VAL A 115 6.33 10.01 -10.27
C VAL A 115 7.43 9.99 -11.32
N ASN A 116 7.22 10.70 -12.42
CA ASN A 116 8.20 10.83 -13.52
C ASN A 116 8.61 9.48 -14.12
N ALA A 117 7.67 8.59 -14.31
CA ALA A 117 7.94 7.29 -14.88
C ALA A 117 8.35 7.42 -16.36
N SER A 118 9.38 6.69 -16.74
CA SER A 118 9.83 6.55 -18.13
C SER A 118 9.96 5.06 -18.44
N SER A 119 10.02 4.74 -19.73
CA SER A 119 10.14 3.35 -20.16
C SER A 119 11.38 2.69 -19.52
N GLY A 120 11.19 1.54 -18.90
CA GLY A 120 12.26 0.79 -18.24
C GLY A 120 12.42 1.12 -16.76
N ASP A 121 11.82 2.20 -16.27
CA ASP A 121 11.83 2.50 -14.84
C ASP A 121 11.07 1.41 -14.10
N ARG A 122 11.44 1.16 -12.84
CA ARG A 122 10.87 0.05 -12.12
C ARG A 122 10.89 0.24 -10.61
N TYR A 123 10.04 -0.49 -9.94
CA TYR A 123 10.08 -0.56 -8.48
C TYR A 123 9.77 -1.97 -7.99
N THR A 124 10.27 -2.28 -6.79
CA THR A 124 9.82 -3.41 -5.98
C THR A 124 9.54 -2.84 -4.60
N ILE A 125 8.31 -3.00 -4.14
CA ILE A 125 7.89 -2.47 -2.84
C ILE A 125 7.18 -3.59 -2.09
N ILE A 126 7.62 -3.83 -0.84
CA ILE A 126 6.98 -4.77 0.06
C ILE A 126 6.42 -3.97 1.22
N LEU A 127 5.13 -4.15 1.48
CA LEU A 127 4.46 -3.48 2.59
C LEU A 127 4.10 -4.51 3.64
N GLU A 128 4.49 -4.24 4.88
CA GLU A 128 3.99 -4.96 6.05
C GLU A 128 2.96 -4.08 6.72
N CYS A 129 1.73 -4.58 6.81
CA CYS A 129 0.60 -3.81 7.31
C CYS A 129 0.00 -4.49 8.54
N ILE A 130 -0.49 -3.66 9.45
CA ILE A 130 -1.31 -4.14 10.57
C ILE A 130 -2.75 -3.95 10.16
N LYS A 131 -3.52 -5.04 10.14
CA LYS A 131 -4.92 -5.01 9.72
C LYS A 131 -5.78 -4.39 10.81
N THR A 132 -6.75 -3.59 10.42
CA THR A 132 -7.79 -3.10 11.30
C THR A 132 -9.13 -3.68 10.85
N TYR A 133 -10.06 -3.83 11.79
CA TYR A 133 -11.29 -4.53 11.51
C TYR A 133 -12.50 -3.68 11.82
N ALA A 134 -13.58 -3.95 11.08
CA ALA A 134 -14.87 -3.36 11.38
C ALA A 134 -15.25 -3.81 12.79
N ASN A 135 -15.22 -2.86 13.72
CA ASN A 135 -15.43 -3.19 15.11
C ASN A 135 -16.92 -3.24 15.43
N PRO A 136 -17.42 -4.34 15.92
CA PRO A 136 -18.81 -4.41 16.35
C PRO A 136 -19.09 -3.61 17.61
N THR A 137 -18.17 -2.87 18.13
CA THR A 137 -18.35 -1.88 19.18
C THR A 137 -18.97 -2.38 20.49
N THR A 138 -19.38 -3.59 20.53
CA THR A 138 -20.07 -4.12 21.72
C THR A 138 -19.17 -5.04 22.46
N TYR A 139 -18.40 -4.46 23.29
CA TYR A 139 -17.56 -5.21 24.22
C TYR A 139 -17.87 -4.79 25.63
#